data_4b81896efbf21ae0e90c655c2a753144
#
_entry.id   4b81896efbf21ae0e90c655c2a753144
#
_cell.length_a   1.000
_cell.length_b   1.000
_cell.length_c   1.000
_cell.angle_alpha   90.00
_cell.angle_beta   90.00
_cell.angle_gamma   90.00
#
_symmetry.space_group_name_H-M   'P 1'
#
loop_
_entity.id
_entity.type
_entity.pdbx_description
1 polymer ?
#
loop_
_entity_poly.entity_id
_entity_poly.type
_entity_poly.pdbx_seq_one_letter_code
_entity_poly.pdbx_strand_id
1 'polypeptide(L)'
;MNPMSADTATSPSDSRGRFAGGVLHWVAVAATAALLVWFFCFEHRYGPRHLFSTLGWLLSSWNPTTDYEHGKLIPFLILGLIVYRHKEIRAAVAPGSWWGLLAVTIGCLFYVAAYRTIQPRVAVFGLPFILWGASHFFWGWRVAKLLAFPLFFLWIAIPLPTFQQATTHLQLLATAMAHYGSGLLGVETYTQGTTILPVKGDWKPLSIAHGCSGIRSLMALLMISAAWAYMARMTMWKRILLFLSAFPLAIVGNALRVISIFIIAEHGDADWASTTWHDWSGLLLFYPFSLMMLLVIHSLLEGGLPWKSTQRRQLLRHTVSAPTPEREVRQP
;
A
#
# COMPACT_ATOMS: atom_id res chain seq x y z
N MET A 1 16.92 -63.59 40.42
CA MET A 1 18.22 -63.01 40.00
C MET A 1 18.02 -61.82 39.14
N ASN A 2 18.35 -60.70 39.66
CA ASN A 2 18.60 -59.37 39.10
C ASN A 2 17.65 -58.77 38.13
N PRO A 3 16.94 -57.69 38.46
CA PRO A 3 16.30 -56.79 37.57
C PRO A 3 17.31 -55.72 37.11
N MET A 4 17.43 -55.56 35.81
CA MET A 4 18.27 -54.55 35.18
C MET A 4 17.59 -53.16 35.27
N SER A 5 18.32 -52.24 35.84
CA SER A 5 18.01 -50.83 36.00
C SER A 5 17.68 -50.16 34.69
N ALA A 6 16.51 -49.55 34.62
CA ALA A 6 16.15 -48.59 33.53
C ALA A 6 16.88 -47.28 33.76
N ASP A 7 17.83 -46.99 32.87
CA ASP A 7 18.44 -45.68 32.76
C ASP A 7 17.37 -44.68 32.31
N THR A 8 17.00 -43.79 33.21
CA THR A 8 16.24 -42.57 32.88
C THR A 8 17.18 -41.62 32.18
N ALA A 9 17.19 -41.69 30.85
CA ALA A 9 17.75 -40.63 30.00
C ALA A 9 16.96 -39.33 30.23
N THR A 10 17.52 -38.44 31.03
CA THR A 10 17.05 -37.06 31.16
C THR A 10 17.18 -36.39 29.79
N SER A 11 16.04 -36.16 29.14
CA SER A 11 15.93 -35.35 27.97
C SER A 11 16.51 -33.94 28.23
N PRO A 12 17.32 -33.36 27.30
CA PRO A 12 17.81 -32.02 27.49
C PRO A 12 16.60 -31.07 27.56
N SER A 13 16.46 -30.44 28.73
CA SER A 13 15.40 -29.48 29.03
C SER A 13 15.27 -28.46 27.90
N ASP A 14 14.13 -28.44 27.28
CA ASP A 14 13.69 -27.52 26.29
C ASP A 14 13.68 -26.06 26.84
N SER A 15 14.84 -25.42 26.83
CA SER A 15 15.03 -24.04 27.27
C SER A 15 14.43 -23.02 26.24
N ARG A 16 13.91 -23.49 25.12
CA ARG A 16 13.38 -22.65 24.03
C ARG A 16 11.93 -22.19 24.22
N GLY A 17 11.20 -22.73 25.19
CA GLY A 17 9.77 -22.48 25.38
C GLY A 17 9.38 -21.38 26.38
N ARG A 18 10.32 -20.77 27.09
CA ARG A 18 10.01 -19.92 28.26
C ARG A 18 9.76 -18.45 28.01
N PHE A 19 9.96 -17.94 26.79
CA PHE A 19 9.77 -16.50 26.50
C PHE A 19 8.39 -16.11 25.89
N ALA A 20 7.61 -17.03 25.41
CA ALA A 20 6.29 -16.74 24.86
C ALA A 20 5.23 -16.71 25.96
N GLY A 21 4.92 -15.53 26.51
CA GLY A 21 3.73 -15.29 27.35
C GLY A 21 3.95 -14.97 28.83
N GLY A 22 5.19 -14.95 29.33
CA GLY A 22 5.49 -14.51 30.71
C GLY A 22 5.38 -13.00 30.90
N VAL A 23 5.21 -12.55 32.15
CA VAL A 23 5.17 -11.12 32.52
C VAL A 23 6.35 -10.34 31.92
N LEU A 24 7.56 -10.89 31.98
CA LEU A 24 8.77 -10.26 31.43
C LEU A 24 8.70 -10.04 29.93
N HIS A 25 8.08 -10.94 29.17
CA HIS A 25 7.86 -10.78 27.75
C HIS A 25 7.00 -9.55 27.45
N TRP A 26 5.86 -9.43 28.14
CA TRP A 26 4.95 -8.29 27.94
C TRP A 26 5.54 -6.97 28.44
N VAL A 27 6.34 -7.00 29.51
CA VAL A 27 7.11 -5.83 29.97
C VAL A 27 8.09 -5.39 28.90
N ALA A 28 8.83 -6.31 28.29
CA ALA A 28 9.78 -6.00 27.21
C ALA A 28 9.07 -5.44 25.96
N VAL A 29 7.92 -5.99 25.56
CA VAL A 29 7.09 -5.46 24.48
C VAL A 29 6.61 -4.04 24.78
N ALA A 30 6.08 -3.82 25.99
CA ALA A 30 5.60 -2.52 26.44
C ALA A 30 6.73 -1.48 26.49
N ALA A 31 7.90 -1.87 27.03
CA ALA A 31 9.08 -0.99 27.06
C ALA A 31 9.55 -0.61 25.64
N THR A 32 9.60 -1.59 24.73
CA THR A 32 9.94 -1.32 23.32
C THR A 32 8.96 -0.36 22.69
N ALA A 33 7.65 -0.56 22.88
CA ALA A 33 6.63 0.33 22.37
C ALA A 33 6.74 1.75 22.97
N ALA A 34 6.97 1.86 24.27
CA ALA A 34 7.15 3.15 24.95
C ALA A 34 8.38 3.90 24.43
N LEU A 35 9.51 3.22 24.20
CA LEU A 35 10.71 3.82 23.60
C LEU A 35 10.43 4.30 22.18
N LEU A 36 9.75 3.51 21.35
CA LEU A 36 9.39 3.92 19.98
C LEU A 36 8.49 5.15 20.00
N VAL A 37 7.47 5.17 20.84
CA VAL A 37 6.59 6.33 20.99
C VAL A 37 7.39 7.54 21.44
N TRP A 38 8.30 7.39 22.42
CA TRP A 38 9.13 8.49 22.89
C TRP A 38 9.98 9.08 21.76
N PHE A 39 10.79 8.25 21.10
CA PHE A 39 11.73 8.73 20.08
C PHE A 39 11.06 9.21 18.78
N PHE A 40 9.94 8.64 18.39
CA PHE A 40 9.29 9.04 17.14
C PHE A 40 8.21 10.11 17.32
N CYS A 41 7.58 10.19 18.50
CA CYS A 41 6.47 11.13 18.72
C CYS A 41 6.84 12.35 19.58
N PHE A 42 7.77 12.19 20.54
CA PHE A 42 8.06 13.25 21.51
C PHE A 42 9.44 13.87 21.34
N GLU A 43 10.42 13.18 20.77
CA GLU A 43 11.73 13.75 20.51
C GLU A 43 11.68 14.77 19.37
N HIS A 44 11.74 16.06 19.72
CA HIS A 44 11.65 17.18 18.77
C HIS A 44 13.04 17.52 18.23
N ARG A 45 13.30 17.23 16.97
CA ARG A 45 14.61 17.43 16.33
C ARG A 45 14.55 18.09 14.98
N TYR A 46 13.39 18.08 14.32
CA TYR A 46 13.26 18.43 12.92
C TYR A 46 12.52 19.75 12.71
N GLY A 47 12.71 20.34 11.52
CA GLY A 47 12.06 21.59 11.13
C GLY A 47 12.68 22.85 11.75
N PRO A 48 12.12 24.03 11.43
CA PRO A 48 12.57 25.29 11.99
C PRO A 48 12.47 25.24 13.52
N ARG A 49 13.54 25.66 14.21
CA ARG A 49 13.63 25.69 15.68
C ARG A 49 13.35 24.33 16.38
N HIS A 50 13.56 23.20 15.66
CA HIS A 50 13.29 21.86 16.19
C HIS A 50 11.85 21.65 16.70
N LEU A 51 10.86 22.19 15.99
CA LEU A 51 9.46 22.14 16.41
C LEU A 51 8.79 20.77 16.15
N PHE A 52 9.39 19.91 15.33
CA PHE A 52 8.77 18.66 14.92
C PHE A 52 9.52 17.43 15.44
N SER A 53 8.78 16.48 15.98
CA SER A 53 9.20 15.08 16.10
C SER A 53 9.18 14.40 14.74
N THR A 54 9.69 13.16 14.65
CA THR A 54 9.62 12.37 13.39
C THR A 54 8.19 12.22 12.88
N LEU A 55 7.26 11.84 13.76
CA LEU A 55 5.85 11.70 13.41
C LEU A 55 5.20 13.06 13.12
N GLY A 56 5.51 14.09 13.91
CA GLY A 56 5.00 15.45 13.68
C GLY A 56 5.41 15.98 12.30
N TRP A 57 6.67 15.75 11.91
CA TRP A 57 7.13 16.09 10.56
C TRP A 57 6.39 15.29 9.48
N LEU A 58 6.21 13.98 9.66
CA LEU A 58 5.51 13.14 8.70
C LEU A 58 4.07 13.60 8.48
N LEU A 59 3.34 13.86 9.57
CA LEU A 59 1.97 14.36 9.53
C LEU A 59 1.88 15.74 8.86
N SER A 60 2.82 16.65 9.16
CA SER A 60 2.88 17.97 8.53
C SER A 60 3.24 17.91 7.04
N SER A 61 3.92 16.85 6.61
CA SER A 61 4.29 16.62 5.21
C SER A 61 3.14 16.07 4.36
N TRP A 62 2.06 15.58 4.95
CA TRP A 62 0.91 15.06 4.24
C TRP A 62 -0.11 16.16 3.92
N ASN A 63 0.24 16.99 2.99
CA ASN A 63 -0.55 18.16 2.61
C ASN A 63 -0.61 18.32 1.07
N PRO A 64 -1.49 19.20 0.54
CA PRO A 64 -1.64 19.42 -0.90
C PRO A 64 -0.38 19.93 -1.60
N THR A 65 0.46 20.70 -0.90
CA THR A 65 1.64 21.32 -1.51
C THR A 65 2.76 20.32 -1.81
N THR A 66 2.73 19.17 -1.13
CA THR A 66 3.68 18.07 -1.34
C THR A 66 3.12 16.96 -2.25
N ASP A 67 1.84 17.00 -2.61
CA ASP A 67 1.09 15.94 -3.30
C ASP A 67 0.97 14.61 -2.52
N TYR A 68 1.24 14.63 -1.19
CA TYR A 68 1.23 13.45 -0.33
C TYR A 68 0.01 13.38 0.61
N GLU A 69 -1.11 14.00 0.28
CA GLU A 69 -2.34 13.93 1.10
C GLU A 69 -2.82 12.50 1.38
N HIS A 70 -2.57 11.58 0.44
CA HIS A 70 -2.87 10.15 0.58
C HIS A 70 -2.13 9.51 1.75
N GLY A 71 -1.02 10.08 2.20
CA GLY A 71 -0.26 9.64 3.37
C GLY A 71 -1.11 9.50 4.62
N LYS A 72 -2.12 10.37 4.79
CA LYS A 72 -3.07 10.32 5.93
C LYS A 72 -3.86 9.02 6.01
N LEU A 73 -4.08 8.33 4.89
CA LEU A 73 -4.82 7.07 4.82
C LEU A 73 -3.94 5.85 5.13
N ILE A 74 -2.61 5.97 4.99
CA ILE A 74 -1.68 4.82 5.11
C ILE A 74 -1.71 4.17 6.49
N PRO A 75 -1.72 4.89 7.63
CA PRO A 75 -1.85 4.26 8.95
C PRO A 75 -3.12 3.41 9.09
N PHE A 76 -4.25 3.91 8.57
CA PHE A 76 -5.52 3.20 8.60
C PHE A 76 -5.50 1.95 7.70
N LEU A 77 -4.86 2.03 6.53
CA LEU A 77 -4.68 0.89 5.64
C LEU A 77 -3.77 -0.17 6.28
N ILE A 78 -2.66 0.23 6.89
CA ILE A 78 -1.78 -0.69 7.63
C ILE A 78 -2.57 -1.42 8.71
N LEU A 79 -3.31 -0.67 9.54
CA LEU A 79 -4.16 -1.26 10.57
C LEU A 79 -5.20 -2.20 9.98
N GLY A 80 -5.88 -1.79 8.91
CA GLY A 80 -6.87 -2.61 8.19
C GLY A 80 -6.28 -3.92 7.67
N LEU A 81 -5.08 -3.89 7.09
CA LEU A 81 -4.38 -5.07 6.59
C LEU A 81 -3.97 -6.02 7.74
N ILE A 82 -3.53 -5.47 8.87
CA ILE A 82 -3.20 -6.26 10.07
C ILE A 82 -4.47 -6.91 10.64
N VAL A 83 -5.57 -6.14 10.76
CA VAL A 83 -6.87 -6.63 11.22
C VAL A 83 -7.43 -7.68 10.26
N TYR A 84 -7.31 -7.48 8.96
CA TYR A 84 -7.73 -8.47 7.96
C TYR A 84 -7.06 -9.83 8.17
N ARG A 85 -5.76 -9.85 8.54
CA ARG A 85 -5.01 -11.07 8.80
C ARG A 85 -4.87 -11.45 10.27
N HIS A 86 -5.61 -10.84 11.18
CA HIS A 86 -5.42 -11.05 12.62
C HIS A 86 -5.51 -12.51 13.07
N LYS A 87 -6.39 -13.31 12.44
CA LYS A 87 -6.52 -14.75 12.74
C LYS A 87 -5.27 -15.54 12.32
N GLU A 88 -4.72 -15.25 11.14
CA GLU A 88 -3.49 -15.86 10.64
C GLU A 88 -2.29 -15.45 11.51
N ILE A 89 -2.21 -14.17 11.89
CA ILE A 89 -1.14 -13.63 12.74
C ILE A 89 -1.19 -14.31 14.12
N ARG A 90 -2.36 -14.40 14.76
CA ARG A 90 -2.50 -15.09 16.06
C ARG A 90 -2.12 -16.56 15.98
N ALA A 91 -2.51 -17.26 14.93
CA ALA A 91 -2.17 -18.68 14.73
C ALA A 91 -0.69 -18.89 14.38
N ALA A 92 0.01 -17.86 13.90
CA ALA A 92 1.43 -17.92 13.52
C ALA A 92 2.39 -17.61 14.66
N VAL A 93 1.89 -17.22 15.86
CA VAL A 93 2.72 -16.89 17.01
C VAL A 93 3.56 -18.11 17.40
N ALA A 94 4.87 -17.90 17.50
CA ALA A 94 5.86 -18.90 17.82
C ALA A 94 6.97 -18.27 18.68
N PRO A 95 7.85 -19.05 19.30
CA PRO A 95 9.00 -18.50 20.01
C PRO A 95 9.79 -17.55 19.13
N GLY A 96 10.18 -16.43 19.70
CA GLY A 96 10.95 -15.39 19.03
C GLY A 96 12.37 -15.82 18.68
N SER A 97 13.07 -15.00 17.91
CA SER A 97 14.44 -15.28 17.47
C SER A 97 15.33 -14.04 17.59
N TRP A 98 16.53 -14.23 18.08
CA TRP A 98 17.56 -13.18 18.17
C TRP A 98 17.91 -12.52 16.82
N TRP A 99 17.69 -13.22 15.72
CA TRP A 99 17.86 -12.66 14.36
C TRP A 99 16.97 -11.43 14.09
N GLY A 100 15.87 -11.29 14.82
CA GLY A 100 15.04 -10.09 14.77
C GLY A 100 15.79 -8.83 15.18
N LEU A 101 16.77 -8.95 16.11
CA LEU A 101 17.58 -7.80 16.55
C LEU A 101 18.46 -7.24 15.43
N LEU A 102 18.86 -8.04 14.45
CA LEU A 102 19.60 -7.52 13.30
C LEU A 102 18.79 -6.46 12.55
N ALA A 103 17.52 -6.73 12.29
CA ALA A 103 16.64 -5.78 11.63
C ALA A 103 16.36 -4.55 12.52
N VAL A 104 16.18 -4.75 13.84
CA VAL A 104 16.06 -3.64 14.79
C VAL A 104 17.32 -2.77 14.75
N THR A 105 18.52 -3.36 14.76
CA THR A 105 19.78 -2.62 14.66
C THR A 105 19.87 -1.81 13.36
N ILE A 106 19.49 -2.40 12.22
CA ILE A 106 19.43 -1.67 10.92
C ILE A 106 18.49 -0.47 11.03
N GLY A 107 17.31 -0.64 11.57
CA GLY A 107 16.35 0.45 11.76
C GLY A 107 16.85 1.53 12.72
N CYS A 108 17.53 1.15 13.81
CA CYS A 108 18.17 2.08 14.74
C CYS A 108 19.32 2.85 14.07
N LEU A 109 20.10 2.21 13.20
CA LEU A 109 21.14 2.91 12.42
C LEU A 109 20.54 3.97 11.49
N PHE A 110 19.41 3.66 10.84
CA PHE A 110 18.67 4.68 10.07
C PHE A 110 18.18 5.83 10.97
N TYR A 111 17.69 5.54 12.16
CA TYR A 111 17.27 6.57 13.11
C TYR A 111 18.45 7.46 13.54
N VAL A 112 19.60 6.87 13.88
CA VAL A 112 20.81 7.60 14.24
C VAL A 112 21.33 8.44 13.06
N ALA A 113 21.33 7.88 11.85
CA ALA A 113 21.69 8.61 10.64
C ALA A 113 20.76 9.80 10.41
N ALA A 114 19.45 9.61 10.57
CA ALA A 114 18.45 10.67 10.47
C ALA A 114 18.68 11.78 11.50
N TYR A 115 19.00 11.39 12.74
CA TYR A 115 19.30 12.32 13.82
C TYR A 115 20.55 13.17 13.51
N ARG A 116 21.61 12.54 12.98
CA ARG A 116 22.87 13.21 12.62
C ARG A 116 22.74 14.12 11.39
N THR A 117 21.94 13.72 10.41
CA THR A 117 21.76 14.47 9.15
C THR A 117 20.56 15.41 9.15
N ILE A 118 19.78 15.44 10.22
CA ILE A 118 18.53 16.22 10.36
C ILE A 118 17.55 15.89 9.21
N GLN A 119 17.48 14.61 8.82
CA GLN A 119 16.64 14.11 7.72
C GLN A 119 15.54 13.18 8.25
N PRO A 120 14.36 13.68 8.60
CA PRO A 120 13.29 12.88 9.21
C PRO A 120 12.80 11.73 8.32
N ARG A 121 12.92 11.86 6.99
CA ARG A 121 12.60 10.80 6.01
C ARG A 121 13.36 9.51 6.30
N VAL A 122 14.63 9.63 6.68
CA VAL A 122 15.52 8.50 6.96
C VAL A 122 15.08 7.78 8.24
N ALA A 123 14.59 8.51 9.25
CA ALA A 123 14.01 7.91 10.46
C ALA A 123 12.73 7.12 10.14
N VAL A 124 11.81 7.72 9.35
CA VAL A 124 10.58 7.03 8.92
C VAL A 124 10.91 5.81 8.07
N PHE A 125 11.93 5.89 7.21
CA PHE A 125 12.39 4.74 6.40
C PHE A 125 12.88 3.58 7.26
N GLY A 126 13.54 3.87 8.40
CA GLY A 126 14.03 2.89 9.35
C GLY A 126 12.94 2.26 10.22
N LEU A 127 11.81 2.93 10.44
CA LEU A 127 10.76 2.48 11.35
C LEU A 127 10.19 1.08 11.00
N PRO A 128 9.88 0.74 9.73
CA PRO A 128 9.45 -0.61 9.37
C PRO A 128 10.44 -1.70 9.76
N PHE A 129 11.75 -1.45 9.66
CA PHE A 129 12.77 -2.42 10.08
C PHE A 129 12.73 -2.68 11.58
N ILE A 130 12.54 -1.62 12.40
CA ILE A 130 12.44 -1.76 13.86
C ILE A 130 11.19 -2.57 14.21
N LEU A 131 10.03 -2.22 13.65
CA LEU A 131 8.76 -2.88 13.93
C LEU A 131 8.76 -4.34 13.44
N TRP A 132 9.30 -4.59 12.25
CA TRP A 132 9.41 -5.93 11.68
C TRP A 132 10.41 -6.79 12.45
N GLY A 133 11.56 -6.24 12.77
CA GLY A 133 12.58 -6.92 13.60
C GLY A 133 12.07 -7.24 15.02
N ALA A 134 11.38 -6.29 15.65
CA ALA A 134 10.74 -6.50 16.95
C ALA A 134 9.66 -7.61 16.86
N SER A 135 8.85 -7.62 15.81
CA SER A 135 7.86 -8.70 15.61
C SER A 135 8.53 -10.07 15.45
N HIS A 136 9.67 -10.14 14.75
CA HIS A 136 10.46 -11.37 14.63
C HIS A 136 11.10 -11.79 15.97
N PHE A 137 11.60 -10.83 16.71
CA PHE A 137 12.21 -11.07 18.02
C PHE A 137 11.20 -11.57 19.05
N PHE A 138 9.99 -10.98 19.10
CA PHE A 138 8.99 -11.34 20.10
C PHE A 138 8.10 -12.53 19.72
N TRP A 139 7.69 -12.64 18.43
CA TRP A 139 6.66 -13.59 17.98
C TRP A 139 7.12 -14.53 16.86
N GLY A 140 8.39 -14.46 16.47
CA GLY A 140 9.01 -15.37 15.53
C GLY A 140 8.78 -15.03 14.04
N TRP A 141 9.48 -15.78 13.19
CA TRP A 141 9.55 -15.53 11.73
C TRP A 141 8.20 -15.57 11.03
N ARG A 142 7.30 -16.48 11.45
CA ARG A 142 5.99 -16.62 10.79
C ARG A 142 5.15 -15.36 10.93
N VAL A 143 5.13 -14.73 12.10
CA VAL A 143 4.46 -13.46 12.37
C VAL A 143 5.14 -12.34 11.60
N ALA A 144 6.47 -12.24 11.65
CA ALA A 144 7.23 -11.23 10.93
C ALA A 144 6.97 -11.28 9.42
N LYS A 145 6.89 -12.48 8.83
CA LYS A 145 6.56 -12.66 7.40
C LYS A 145 5.17 -12.13 7.05
N LEU A 146 4.18 -12.32 7.92
CA LEU A 146 2.82 -11.80 7.69
C LEU A 146 2.75 -10.27 7.85
N LEU A 147 3.55 -9.71 8.76
CA LEU A 147 3.62 -8.28 9.02
C LEU A 147 4.53 -7.52 8.05
N ALA A 148 5.39 -8.20 7.29
CA ALA A 148 6.36 -7.56 6.41
C ALA A 148 5.67 -6.56 5.45
N PHE A 149 4.71 -7.01 4.66
CA PHE A 149 4.03 -6.12 3.71
C PHE A 149 3.31 -4.95 4.39
N PRO A 150 2.43 -5.15 5.40
CA PRO A 150 1.77 -4.03 6.08
C PRO A 150 2.76 -3.00 6.66
N LEU A 151 3.86 -3.44 7.27
CA LEU A 151 4.81 -2.52 7.89
C LEU A 151 5.64 -1.75 6.85
N PHE A 152 6.17 -2.44 5.81
CA PHE A 152 6.93 -1.79 4.74
C PHE A 152 6.05 -0.95 3.81
N PHE A 153 4.72 -1.13 3.85
CA PHE A 153 3.78 -0.26 3.16
C PHE A 153 3.88 1.21 3.63
N LEU A 154 4.39 1.46 4.83
CA LEU A 154 4.67 2.81 5.34
C LEU A 154 5.64 3.60 4.43
N TRP A 155 6.49 2.93 3.65
CA TRP A 155 7.40 3.64 2.74
C TRP A 155 6.69 4.48 1.67
N ILE A 156 5.46 4.10 1.29
CA ILE A 156 4.65 4.88 0.35
C ILE A 156 4.23 6.23 0.95
N ALA A 157 4.22 6.35 2.29
CA ALA A 157 3.88 7.58 2.99
C ALA A 157 5.02 8.62 3.03
N ILE A 158 6.25 8.23 2.66
CA ILE A 158 7.44 9.07 2.78
C ILE A 158 7.53 10.03 1.59
N PRO A 159 7.43 11.36 1.79
CA PRO A 159 7.59 12.31 0.70
C PRO A 159 9.01 12.30 0.14
N LEU A 160 9.15 11.97 -1.15
CA LEU A 160 10.43 11.98 -1.85
C LEU A 160 10.65 13.34 -2.51
N PRO A 161 11.79 14.04 -2.28
CA PRO A 161 12.01 15.39 -2.77
C PRO A 161 12.10 15.49 -4.30
N THR A 162 12.53 14.40 -4.96
CA THR A 162 12.70 14.33 -6.42
C THR A 162 11.48 13.75 -7.13
N PHE A 163 10.43 13.41 -6.39
CA PHE A 163 9.27 12.71 -6.96
C PHE A 163 8.54 13.59 -8.00
N GLN A 164 8.36 14.87 -7.71
CA GLN A 164 7.74 15.82 -8.66
C GLN A 164 8.55 15.97 -9.95
N GLN A 165 9.88 15.94 -9.88
CA GLN A 165 10.74 15.98 -11.06
C GLN A 165 10.66 14.68 -11.87
N ALA A 166 10.67 13.54 -11.20
CA ALA A 166 10.55 12.23 -11.86
C ALA A 166 9.21 12.03 -12.58
N THR A 167 8.17 12.75 -12.15
CA THR A 167 6.83 12.66 -12.75
C THR A 167 6.58 13.61 -13.91
N THR A 168 7.51 14.51 -14.26
CA THR A 168 7.37 15.44 -15.39
C THR A 168 7.07 14.71 -16.71
N HIS A 169 7.72 13.60 -16.97
CA HIS A 169 7.43 12.78 -18.15
C HIS A 169 6.01 12.21 -18.17
N LEU A 170 5.48 11.84 -17.01
CA LEU A 170 4.09 11.37 -16.88
C LEU A 170 3.11 12.52 -17.10
N GLN A 171 3.45 13.72 -16.62
CA GLN A 171 2.65 14.93 -16.88
C GLN A 171 2.59 15.29 -18.36
N LEU A 172 3.74 15.25 -19.05
CA LEU A 172 3.80 15.50 -20.50
C LEU A 172 3.00 14.44 -21.28
N LEU A 173 3.10 13.17 -20.90
CA LEU A 173 2.31 12.10 -21.50
C LEU A 173 0.81 12.32 -21.28
N ALA A 174 0.39 12.66 -20.06
CA ALA A 174 -1.01 12.98 -19.75
C ALA A 174 -1.49 14.20 -20.53
N THR A 175 -0.66 15.23 -20.69
CA THR A 175 -0.95 16.42 -21.50
C THR A 175 -1.17 16.04 -22.98
N ALA A 176 -0.27 15.23 -23.54
CA ALA A 176 -0.39 14.76 -24.92
C ALA A 176 -1.68 13.94 -25.12
N MET A 177 -1.95 12.98 -24.22
CA MET A 177 -3.18 12.17 -24.29
C MET A 177 -4.45 13.02 -24.18
N ALA A 178 -4.46 14.01 -23.30
CA ALA A 178 -5.60 14.92 -23.13
C ALA A 178 -5.80 15.79 -24.36
N HIS A 179 -4.73 16.36 -24.93
CA HIS A 179 -4.75 17.17 -26.16
C HIS A 179 -5.29 16.36 -27.35
N TYR A 180 -4.69 15.20 -27.64
CA TYR A 180 -5.17 14.36 -28.75
C TYR A 180 -6.58 13.82 -28.51
N GLY A 181 -6.90 13.41 -27.28
CA GLY A 181 -8.21 12.88 -26.92
C GLY A 181 -9.32 13.94 -27.02
N SER A 182 -9.07 15.19 -26.58
CA SER A 182 -10.03 16.29 -26.73
C SER A 182 -10.24 16.67 -28.23
N GLY A 183 -9.17 16.64 -29.03
CA GLY A 183 -9.23 16.86 -30.46
C GLY A 183 -10.11 15.86 -31.21
N LEU A 184 -10.05 14.56 -30.83
CA LEU A 184 -10.94 13.51 -31.38
C LEU A 184 -12.42 13.75 -31.07
N LEU A 185 -12.71 14.51 -30.01
CA LEU A 185 -14.06 14.85 -29.56
C LEU A 185 -14.49 16.27 -30.01
N GLY A 186 -13.73 16.91 -30.93
CA GLY A 186 -14.06 18.20 -31.53
C GLY A 186 -13.59 19.42 -30.72
N VAL A 187 -12.83 19.24 -29.63
CA VAL A 187 -12.27 20.38 -28.88
C VAL A 187 -10.84 20.64 -29.34
N GLU A 188 -10.68 21.72 -30.14
CA GLU A 188 -9.38 22.13 -30.67
C GLU A 188 -8.56 22.83 -29.57
N THR A 189 -7.40 22.28 -29.26
CA THR A 189 -6.49 22.80 -28.25
C THR A 189 -5.05 22.90 -28.79
N TYR A 190 -4.18 23.64 -28.11
CA TYR A 190 -2.73 23.58 -28.34
C TYR A 190 -2.00 23.53 -27.00
N THR A 191 -0.78 23.01 -27.01
CA THR A 191 -0.01 22.75 -25.81
C THR A 191 1.21 23.64 -25.69
N GLN A 192 1.48 24.16 -24.48
CA GLN A 192 2.73 24.82 -24.10
C GLN A 192 3.32 24.11 -22.87
N GLY A 193 4.23 23.18 -23.10
CA GLY A 193 4.73 22.30 -22.05
C GLY A 193 3.63 21.42 -21.47
N THR A 194 3.29 21.60 -20.19
CA THR A 194 2.19 20.90 -19.51
C THR A 194 0.89 21.72 -19.44
N THR A 195 0.84 22.87 -20.10
CA THR A 195 -0.35 23.72 -20.16
C THR A 195 -1.09 23.49 -21.47
N ILE A 196 -2.39 23.34 -21.41
CA ILE A 196 -3.29 23.21 -22.55
C ILE A 196 -4.11 24.49 -22.65
N LEU A 197 -4.20 25.03 -23.88
CA LEU A 197 -4.88 26.26 -24.19
C LEU A 197 -5.94 26.00 -25.29
N PRO A 198 -7.07 26.73 -25.27
CA PRO A 198 -8.07 26.66 -26.36
C PRO A 198 -7.55 27.28 -27.65
N VAL A 199 -8.02 26.79 -28.82
CA VAL A 199 -7.82 27.43 -30.11
C VAL A 199 -8.95 28.41 -30.38
N LYS A 200 -10.18 28.08 -30.03
CA LYS A 200 -11.40 28.86 -30.33
C LYS A 200 -12.20 29.29 -29.10
N GLY A 201 -12.08 28.58 -27.96
CA GLY A 201 -12.85 28.87 -26.76
C GLY A 201 -12.24 29.99 -25.91
N ASP A 202 -13.06 30.59 -25.02
CA ASP A 202 -12.65 31.68 -24.12
C ASP A 202 -12.25 31.17 -22.73
N TRP A 203 -12.05 29.85 -22.57
CA TRP A 203 -11.67 29.29 -21.28
C TRP A 203 -10.18 29.50 -20.93
N LYS A 204 -9.90 29.62 -19.65
CA LYS A 204 -8.56 29.89 -19.14
C LYS A 204 -7.62 28.71 -19.39
N PRO A 205 -6.31 28.99 -19.69
CA PRO A 205 -5.31 27.93 -19.82
C PRO A 205 -5.30 27.02 -18.60
N LEU A 206 -5.32 25.70 -18.83
CA LEU A 206 -5.29 24.69 -17.79
C LEU A 206 -3.89 24.07 -17.70
N SER A 207 -3.21 24.28 -16.57
CA SER A 207 -1.91 23.66 -16.31
C SER A 207 -2.09 22.27 -15.68
N ILE A 208 -1.63 21.23 -16.39
CA ILE A 208 -1.65 19.85 -15.89
C ILE A 208 -0.65 19.64 -14.75
N ALA A 209 0.42 20.45 -14.70
CA ALA A 209 1.43 20.37 -13.63
C ALA A 209 0.90 20.78 -12.26
N HIS A 210 -0.03 21.73 -12.17
CA HIS A 210 -0.46 22.33 -10.89
C HIS A 210 -1.73 21.75 -10.27
N GLY A 211 -2.52 20.98 -10.99
CA GLY A 211 -3.79 20.46 -10.43
C GLY A 211 -4.25 19.14 -11.02
N CYS A 212 -3.91 18.92 -12.30
CA CYS A 212 -4.33 17.75 -13.06
C CYS A 212 -3.15 16.81 -13.40
N SER A 213 -2.03 16.91 -12.67
CA SER A 213 -0.83 16.12 -12.92
C SER A 213 -1.03 14.60 -12.82
N GLY A 214 -2.15 14.16 -12.25
CA GLY A 214 -2.42 12.74 -12.00
C GLY A 214 -1.54 12.10 -10.93
N ILE A 215 -0.57 12.83 -10.37
CA ILE A 215 0.37 12.28 -9.36
C ILE A 215 -0.38 11.83 -8.12
N ARG A 216 -1.27 12.68 -7.57
CA ARG A 216 -2.09 12.34 -6.41
C ARG A 216 -2.95 11.12 -6.67
N SER A 217 -3.58 11.09 -7.84
CA SER A 217 -4.41 9.98 -8.29
C SER A 217 -3.60 8.71 -8.52
N LEU A 218 -2.40 8.81 -9.11
CA LEU A 218 -1.47 7.71 -9.29
C LEU A 218 -1.05 7.11 -7.93
N MET A 219 -0.63 7.95 -6.97
CA MET A 219 -0.22 7.48 -5.65
C MET A 219 -1.37 6.82 -4.88
N ALA A 220 -2.56 7.39 -4.95
CA ALA A 220 -3.76 6.79 -4.34
C ALA A 220 -4.09 5.44 -4.99
N LEU A 221 -4.03 5.35 -6.32
CA LEU A 221 -4.30 4.11 -7.03
C LEU A 221 -3.22 3.04 -6.81
N LEU A 222 -1.94 3.43 -6.72
CA LEU A 222 -0.84 2.54 -6.34
C LEU A 222 -1.06 1.96 -4.94
N MET A 223 -1.49 2.79 -3.99
CA MET A 223 -1.81 2.40 -2.63
C MET A 223 -2.96 1.37 -2.60
N ILE A 224 -4.05 1.66 -3.31
CA ILE A 224 -5.21 0.77 -3.40
C ILE A 224 -4.83 -0.54 -4.09
N SER A 225 -4.13 -0.48 -5.23
CA SER A 225 -3.73 -1.67 -5.99
C SER A 225 -2.74 -2.55 -5.24
N ALA A 226 -1.80 -1.95 -4.47
CA ALA A 226 -0.86 -2.69 -3.63
C ALA A 226 -1.59 -3.43 -2.49
N ALA A 227 -2.50 -2.74 -1.79
CA ALA A 227 -3.33 -3.35 -0.75
C ALA A 227 -4.22 -4.47 -1.33
N TRP A 228 -4.82 -4.23 -2.49
CA TRP A 228 -5.63 -5.22 -3.19
C TRP A 228 -4.82 -6.44 -3.63
N ALA A 229 -3.65 -6.23 -4.26
CA ALA A 229 -2.74 -7.30 -4.66
C ALA A 229 -2.25 -8.14 -3.47
N TYR A 230 -2.04 -7.51 -2.31
CA TYR A 230 -1.70 -8.22 -1.07
C TYR A 230 -2.84 -9.09 -0.56
N MET A 231 -4.09 -8.61 -0.62
CA MET A 231 -5.27 -9.37 -0.18
C MET A 231 -5.67 -10.45 -1.19
N ALA A 232 -5.35 -10.28 -2.48
CA ALA A 232 -5.70 -11.20 -3.54
C ALA A 232 -5.03 -12.57 -3.36
N ARG A 233 -5.81 -13.65 -3.53
CA ARG A 233 -5.34 -15.04 -3.43
C ARG A 233 -4.82 -15.54 -4.78
N MET A 234 -3.81 -14.86 -5.31
CA MET A 234 -3.20 -15.14 -6.61
C MET A 234 -1.73 -15.54 -6.48
N THR A 235 -1.17 -16.09 -7.55
CA THR A 235 0.29 -16.29 -7.69
C THR A 235 1.02 -14.95 -7.70
N MET A 236 2.29 -14.94 -7.29
CA MET A 236 3.04 -13.69 -7.08
C MET A 236 3.12 -12.82 -8.34
N TRP A 237 3.38 -13.41 -9.49
CA TRP A 237 3.45 -12.66 -10.76
C TRP A 237 2.14 -11.95 -11.12
N LYS A 238 0.97 -12.57 -10.83
CA LYS A 238 -0.36 -11.97 -11.04
C LYS A 238 -0.58 -10.78 -10.09
N ARG A 239 -0.12 -10.89 -8.84
CA ARG A 239 -0.15 -9.77 -7.88
C ARG A 239 0.71 -8.60 -8.35
N ILE A 240 1.91 -8.88 -8.87
CA ILE A 240 2.79 -7.86 -9.43
C ILE A 240 2.13 -7.19 -10.63
N LEU A 241 1.55 -7.98 -11.54
CA LEU A 241 0.85 -7.44 -12.70
C LEU A 241 -0.36 -6.57 -12.31
N LEU A 242 -1.15 -7.02 -11.32
CA LEU A 242 -2.26 -6.25 -10.77
C LEU A 242 -1.80 -4.92 -10.16
N PHE A 243 -0.69 -4.93 -9.42
CA PHE A 243 -0.10 -3.71 -8.87
C PHE A 243 0.42 -2.78 -9.97
N LEU A 244 1.17 -3.31 -10.94
CA LEU A 244 1.72 -2.51 -12.04
C LEU A 244 0.65 -1.94 -12.96
N SER A 245 -0.53 -2.55 -13.04
CA SER A 245 -1.65 -2.01 -13.82
C SER A 245 -2.15 -0.66 -13.32
N ALA A 246 -1.84 -0.29 -12.06
CA ALA A 246 -2.16 1.03 -11.53
C ALA A 246 -1.53 2.18 -12.35
N PHE A 247 -0.32 1.98 -12.92
CA PHE A 247 0.34 3.00 -13.72
C PHE A 247 -0.45 3.37 -15.00
N PRO A 248 -0.72 2.43 -15.92
CA PRO A 248 -1.50 2.76 -17.11
C PRO A 248 -2.93 3.21 -16.77
N LEU A 249 -3.56 2.63 -15.74
CA LEU A 249 -4.90 3.04 -15.32
C LEU A 249 -4.92 4.48 -14.79
N ALA A 250 -3.91 4.89 -14.03
CA ALA A 250 -3.81 6.26 -13.55
C ALA A 250 -3.62 7.25 -14.71
N ILE A 251 -2.80 6.91 -15.69
CA ILE A 251 -2.56 7.77 -16.88
C ILE A 251 -3.84 7.92 -17.67
N VAL A 252 -4.51 6.81 -18.03
CA VAL A 252 -5.73 6.83 -18.82
C VAL A 252 -6.87 7.50 -18.05
N GLY A 253 -7.07 7.14 -16.78
CA GLY A 253 -8.11 7.75 -15.94
C GLY A 253 -7.92 9.25 -15.77
N ASN A 254 -6.68 9.72 -15.61
CA ASN A 254 -6.39 11.15 -15.54
C ASN A 254 -6.60 11.85 -16.89
N ALA A 255 -6.23 11.21 -18.00
CA ALA A 255 -6.51 11.76 -19.34
C ALA A 255 -8.01 11.92 -19.57
N LEU A 256 -8.83 10.92 -19.24
CA LEU A 256 -10.29 10.99 -19.31
C LEU A 256 -10.87 12.12 -18.45
N ARG A 257 -10.34 12.29 -17.24
CA ARG A 257 -10.70 13.38 -16.34
C ARG A 257 -10.43 14.74 -17.00
N VAL A 258 -9.22 14.94 -17.54
CA VAL A 258 -8.83 16.21 -18.17
C VAL A 258 -9.63 16.47 -19.44
N ILE A 259 -9.86 15.46 -20.28
CA ILE A 259 -10.70 15.55 -21.47
C ILE A 259 -12.12 16.01 -21.09
N SER A 260 -12.70 15.44 -20.02
CA SER A 260 -14.03 15.83 -19.57
C SER A 260 -14.11 17.30 -19.14
N ILE A 261 -13.05 17.85 -18.55
CA ILE A 261 -12.96 19.27 -18.18
C ILE A 261 -12.99 20.14 -19.45
N PHE A 262 -12.22 19.76 -20.48
CA PHE A 262 -12.18 20.53 -21.73
C PHE A 262 -13.50 20.47 -22.49
N ILE A 263 -14.17 19.32 -22.55
CA ILE A 263 -15.49 19.21 -23.20
C ILE A 263 -16.50 20.13 -22.52
N ILE A 264 -16.52 20.14 -21.19
CA ILE A 264 -17.45 20.98 -20.45
C ILE A 264 -17.06 22.47 -20.57
N ALA A 265 -15.76 22.80 -20.59
CA ALA A 265 -15.31 24.17 -20.76
C ALA A 265 -15.64 24.73 -22.15
N GLU A 266 -15.56 23.91 -23.21
CA GLU A 266 -15.82 24.32 -24.60
C GLU A 266 -17.31 24.43 -24.92
N HIS A 267 -18.14 23.51 -24.39
CA HIS A 267 -19.56 23.41 -24.76
C HIS A 267 -20.53 23.88 -23.68
N GLY A 268 -20.01 24.21 -22.49
CA GLY A 268 -20.80 24.59 -21.33
C GLY A 268 -20.23 25.80 -20.61
N ASP A 269 -20.18 25.70 -19.25
CA ASP A 269 -19.65 26.76 -18.41
C ASP A 269 -18.17 26.47 -18.07
N ALA A 270 -17.30 27.34 -18.62
CA ALA A 270 -15.85 27.21 -18.44
C ALA A 270 -15.39 27.45 -16.99
N ASP A 271 -16.02 28.35 -16.25
CA ASP A 271 -15.68 28.60 -14.86
C ASP A 271 -16.13 27.42 -13.98
N TRP A 272 -17.31 26.85 -14.22
CA TRP A 272 -17.76 25.64 -13.53
C TRP A 272 -16.86 24.43 -13.85
N ALA A 273 -16.44 24.26 -15.10
CA ALA A 273 -15.54 23.18 -15.52
C ALA A 273 -14.18 23.24 -14.83
N SER A 274 -13.59 24.46 -14.75
CA SER A 274 -12.25 24.68 -14.18
C SER A 274 -12.21 24.70 -12.64
N THR A 275 -13.33 24.89 -11.97
CA THR A 275 -13.47 24.93 -10.51
C THR A 275 -14.21 23.69 -10.00
N THR A 276 -15.52 23.68 -10.07
CA THR A 276 -16.37 22.65 -9.43
C THR A 276 -16.13 21.27 -10.06
N TRP A 277 -16.20 21.17 -11.41
CA TRP A 277 -15.99 19.87 -12.07
C TRP A 277 -14.55 19.39 -11.92
N HIS A 278 -13.57 20.29 -12.02
CA HIS A 278 -12.17 19.97 -11.79
C HIS A 278 -11.98 19.25 -10.43
N ASP A 279 -12.58 19.75 -9.36
CA ASP A 279 -12.43 19.17 -8.03
C ASP A 279 -13.17 17.82 -7.88
N TRP A 280 -14.40 17.72 -8.42
CA TRP A 280 -15.23 16.53 -8.31
C TRP A 280 -14.90 15.43 -9.34
N SER A 281 -14.32 15.76 -10.48
CA SER A 281 -14.02 14.80 -11.55
C SER A 281 -13.06 13.70 -11.12
N GLY A 282 -12.17 13.96 -10.15
CA GLY A 282 -11.35 12.94 -9.54
C GLY A 282 -12.17 11.87 -8.83
N LEU A 283 -13.14 12.29 -8.03
CA LEU A 283 -13.99 11.38 -7.25
C LEU A 283 -15.03 10.68 -8.13
N LEU A 284 -15.65 11.41 -9.07
CA LEU A 284 -16.78 10.91 -9.84
C LEU A 284 -16.39 10.17 -11.12
N LEU A 285 -15.26 10.50 -11.73
CA LEU A 285 -14.82 9.89 -12.98
C LEU A 285 -13.55 9.05 -12.81
N PHE A 286 -12.47 9.64 -12.27
CA PHE A 286 -11.18 8.95 -12.18
C PHE A 286 -11.24 7.69 -11.31
N TYR A 287 -11.68 7.80 -10.05
CA TYR A 287 -11.68 6.64 -9.14
C TYR A 287 -12.66 5.54 -9.57
N PRO A 288 -13.93 5.81 -9.93
CA PRO A 288 -14.84 4.77 -10.39
C PRO A 288 -14.32 4.05 -11.63
N PHE A 289 -13.80 4.79 -12.62
CA PHE A 289 -13.18 4.20 -13.81
C PHE A 289 -12.00 3.30 -13.45
N SER A 290 -11.05 3.83 -12.67
CA SER A 290 -9.83 3.11 -12.32
C SER A 290 -10.09 1.87 -11.47
N LEU A 291 -11.02 1.96 -10.50
CA LEU A 291 -11.40 0.83 -9.65
C LEU A 291 -12.17 -0.23 -10.45
N MET A 292 -13.04 0.17 -11.36
CA MET A 292 -13.75 -0.75 -12.25
C MET A 292 -12.75 -1.49 -13.15
N MET A 293 -11.78 -0.79 -13.75
CA MET A 293 -10.75 -1.40 -14.58
C MET A 293 -9.83 -2.33 -13.77
N LEU A 294 -9.47 -1.93 -12.54
CA LEU A 294 -8.71 -2.79 -11.64
C LEU A 294 -9.47 -4.08 -11.30
N LEU A 295 -10.78 -4.00 -11.09
CA LEU A 295 -11.65 -5.15 -10.90
C LEU A 295 -11.70 -6.06 -12.15
N VAL A 296 -11.77 -5.47 -13.34
CA VAL A 296 -11.74 -6.23 -14.61
C VAL A 296 -10.40 -6.95 -14.75
N ILE A 297 -9.28 -6.27 -14.53
CA ILE A 297 -7.94 -6.88 -14.58
C ILE A 297 -7.81 -8.00 -13.55
N HIS A 298 -8.26 -7.77 -12.31
CA HIS A 298 -8.30 -8.81 -11.28
C HIS A 298 -9.08 -10.05 -11.76
N SER A 299 -10.25 -9.83 -12.34
CA SER A 299 -11.12 -10.90 -12.84
C SER A 299 -10.47 -11.69 -13.98
N LEU A 300 -9.83 -11.00 -14.92
CA LEU A 300 -9.09 -11.64 -16.02
C LEU A 300 -7.91 -12.47 -15.49
N LEU A 301 -7.18 -11.95 -14.51
CA LEU A 301 -6.06 -12.67 -13.89
C LEU A 301 -6.47 -13.89 -13.09
N GLU A 302 -7.64 -13.88 -12.46
CA GLU A 302 -8.20 -15.06 -11.75
C GLU A 302 -8.88 -16.06 -12.68
N GLY A 303 -9.13 -15.71 -13.93
CA GLY A 303 -9.77 -16.58 -14.91
C GLY A 303 -11.30 -16.54 -14.87
N GLY A 304 -11.89 -15.43 -14.48
CA GLY A 304 -13.33 -15.15 -14.50
C GLY A 304 -13.76 -14.03 -13.60
N LEU A 305 -14.98 -13.57 -13.74
CA LEU A 305 -15.56 -12.50 -12.92
C LEU A 305 -15.65 -12.92 -11.45
N PRO A 306 -15.40 -12.01 -10.48
CA PRO A 306 -15.27 -12.36 -9.05
C PRO A 306 -16.48 -13.12 -8.48
N TRP A 307 -17.69 -12.81 -8.95
CA TRP A 307 -18.91 -13.49 -8.53
C TRP A 307 -19.09 -14.88 -9.14
N LYS A 308 -18.48 -15.20 -10.30
CA LYS A 308 -18.51 -16.53 -10.90
C LYS A 308 -17.48 -17.49 -10.29
N SER A 309 -16.36 -16.98 -9.78
CA SER A 309 -15.31 -17.80 -9.17
C SER A 309 -15.77 -18.47 -7.87
N THR A 310 -16.65 -17.83 -7.10
CA THR A 310 -17.20 -18.39 -5.87
C THR A 310 -18.14 -19.57 -6.14
N GLN A 311 -18.99 -19.48 -7.16
CA GLN A 311 -19.86 -20.58 -7.58
C GLN A 311 -19.06 -21.78 -8.11
N ARG A 312 -18.03 -21.54 -8.92
CA ARG A 312 -17.17 -22.62 -9.43
C ARG A 312 -16.41 -23.35 -8.33
N ARG A 313 -15.93 -22.62 -7.30
CA ARG A 313 -15.29 -23.23 -6.12
C ARG A 313 -16.25 -24.03 -5.26
N GLN A 314 -17.51 -23.61 -5.15
CA GLN A 314 -18.56 -24.37 -4.47
C GLN A 314 -18.91 -25.65 -5.24
N LEU A 315 -19.06 -25.56 -6.55
CA LEU A 315 -19.32 -26.72 -7.41
C LEU A 315 -18.17 -27.75 -7.36
N LEU A 316 -16.91 -27.29 -7.40
CA LEU A 316 -15.76 -28.18 -7.28
C LEU A 316 -15.65 -28.81 -5.88
N ARG A 317 -16.04 -28.13 -4.81
CA ARG A 317 -16.12 -28.72 -3.47
C ARG A 317 -17.22 -29.79 -3.39
N HIS A 318 -18.39 -29.56 -3.99
CA HIS A 318 -19.47 -30.52 -4.01
C HIS A 318 -19.15 -31.78 -4.85
N THR A 319 -18.45 -31.64 -5.98
CA THR A 319 -17.99 -32.75 -6.80
C THR A 319 -16.90 -33.59 -6.13
N VAL A 320 -16.01 -32.99 -5.36
CA VAL A 320 -14.94 -33.70 -4.60
C VAL A 320 -15.51 -34.39 -3.34
N SER A 321 -16.63 -33.88 -2.79
CA SER A 321 -17.25 -34.41 -1.59
C SER A 321 -18.36 -35.45 -1.88
N ALA A 322 -18.69 -35.73 -3.15
CA ALA A 322 -19.62 -36.76 -3.50
C ALA A 322 -19.00 -38.13 -3.19
N PRO A 323 -19.65 -38.99 -2.39
CA PRO A 323 -19.11 -40.32 -2.11
C PRO A 323 -19.05 -41.09 -3.42
N THR A 324 -17.93 -41.76 -3.65
CA THR A 324 -17.75 -42.70 -4.78
C THR A 324 -18.84 -43.75 -4.69
N PRO A 325 -19.63 -44.03 -5.75
CA PRO A 325 -20.63 -45.09 -5.71
C PRO A 325 -19.92 -46.41 -5.42
N GLU A 326 -20.28 -47.09 -4.32
CA GLU A 326 -19.84 -48.43 -4.01
C GLU A 326 -20.13 -49.33 -5.19
N ARG A 327 -19.10 -49.92 -5.76
CA ARG A 327 -19.27 -51.01 -6.73
C ARG A 327 -19.91 -52.18 -5.99
N GLU A 328 -21.19 -52.42 -6.28
CA GLU A 328 -21.83 -53.68 -5.95
C GLU A 328 -20.97 -54.84 -6.50
N VAL A 329 -20.24 -55.49 -5.62
CA VAL A 329 -19.57 -56.74 -5.91
C VAL A 329 -20.68 -57.81 -5.96
N ARG A 330 -21.15 -58.15 -7.18
CA ARG A 330 -21.92 -59.38 -7.39
C ARG A 330 -21.05 -60.56 -7.04
N GLN A 331 -21.38 -61.23 -5.94
CA GLN A 331 -20.83 -62.54 -5.63
C GLN A 331 -21.48 -63.59 -6.53
N PRO A 332 -20.73 -64.63 -6.95
CA PRO A 332 -21.18 -65.66 -7.84
C PRO A 332 -22.18 -66.61 -7.21
#